data_26d32a21e15d3b8e005b9f567875735a
#
_entry.id   26d32a21e15d3b8e005b9f567875735a
#
_cell.length_a   1.000
_cell.length_b   1.000
_cell.length_c   1.000
_cell.angle_alpha   90.00
_cell.angle_beta   90.00
_cell.angle_gamma   90.00
#
_symmetry.space_group_name_H-M   'P 1'
#
loop_
_entity.id
_entity.type
_entity.pdbx_description
1 polymer ?
#
loop_
_entity_poly.entity_id
_entity_poly.type
_entity_poly.pdbx_seq_one_letter_code
_entity_poly.pdbx_strand_id
1 'polypeptide(L)'
;LCLCPWHRAEIGERVQHFVSGHVRVRFQGGHPLVPEFFSEPVAPGSEPAIPIWWPGRFAASSGGPDDGVDVLARYAGSDPRTCPPDLCVADLPLSSLSPAVLEQWIELYGVSLAPGFLNGQPCALHGRYGKGSYTLSYSHLETPGSPDANRWFAHILRTLAGFEPRADTVPAWRPGEMPVLWHDPDLLEARRGMGELIRLGLAHDLLFERAPWLTGWRSGVPGSGLNALFMGLCVLTGVSPSPEAETFWAAQRIRFGETFAVFRQGVEGLLLGLRLATIMPEEVPRKILAEQRLALFGSAMQ
;
A
#
# COMPACT_ATOMS: atom_id res chain seq x y z
N LEU A 1 -22.34 8.99 1.49
CA LEU A 1 -22.72 10.30 0.97
C LEU A 1 -21.52 10.80 0.17
N CYS A 2 -21.63 10.81 -1.17
CA CYS A 2 -20.57 11.36 -2.01
C CYS A 2 -20.72 12.88 -2.00
N LEU A 3 -19.78 13.57 -1.40
CA LEU A 3 -19.74 15.04 -1.33
C LEU A 3 -19.17 15.66 -2.62
N CYS A 4 -18.70 14.81 -3.52
CA CYS A 4 -18.12 15.21 -4.80
C CYS A 4 -19.12 14.94 -5.92
N PRO A 5 -19.30 15.85 -6.90
CA PRO A 5 -20.14 15.59 -8.07
C PRO A 5 -19.61 14.45 -8.94
N TRP A 6 -18.39 14.00 -8.67
CA TRP A 6 -17.78 12.84 -9.28
C TRP A 6 -17.89 11.65 -8.32
N HIS A 7 -18.22 10.49 -8.84
CA HIS A 7 -18.31 9.26 -8.07
C HIS A 7 -17.26 8.24 -8.53
N ARG A 8 -17.04 7.25 -7.71
CA ARG A 8 -16.26 6.08 -8.11
C ARG A 8 -16.99 5.36 -9.23
N ALA A 9 -16.37 5.25 -10.39
CA ALA A 9 -16.84 4.40 -11.47
C ALA A 9 -16.23 3.00 -11.30
N GLU A 10 -17.10 2.00 -11.22
CA GLU A 10 -16.66 0.61 -11.30
C GLU A 10 -16.19 0.30 -12.73
N ILE A 11 -15.15 -0.49 -12.82
CA ILE A 11 -14.52 -0.82 -14.09
C ILE A 11 -14.89 -2.27 -14.37
N GLY A 12 -15.99 -2.49 -15.10
CA GLY A 12 -16.38 -3.79 -15.64
C GLY A 12 -16.36 -4.99 -14.68
N GLU A 13 -17.13 -5.97 -14.95
CA GLU A 13 -17.57 -6.97 -13.96
C GLU A 13 -16.52 -7.95 -13.44
N ARG A 14 -15.34 -8.04 -14.00
CA ARG A 14 -14.53 -9.24 -13.70
C ARG A 14 -13.18 -9.03 -13.05
N VAL A 15 -12.59 -7.83 -13.05
CA VAL A 15 -11.19 -8.02 -13.17
C VAL A 15 -10.31 -7.10 -12.39
N GLN A 16 -10.83 -6.07 -11.83
CA GLN A 16 -9.91 -4.93 -11.98
C GLN A 16 -9.42 -4.36 -10.68
N HIS A 17 -9.84 -4.98 -9.61
CA HIS A 17 -9.57 -4.48 -8.27
C HIS A 17 -8.24 -4.95 -7.69
N PHE A 18 -7.60 -5.90 -8.34
CA PHE A 18 -6.40 -6.56 -7.80
C PHE A 18 -5.08 -5.96 -8.28
N VAL A 19 -5.11 -4.77 -8.83
CA VAL A 19 -3.88 -4.07 -9.21
C VAL A 19 -3.32 -3.31 -8.02
N SER A 20 -2.04 -3.43 -7.77
CA SER A 20 -1.31 -2.73 -6.71
C SER A 20 0.09 -2.32 -7.19
N GLY A 21 0.87 -1.72 -6.32
CA GLY A 21 2.21 -1.25 -6.65
C GLY A 21 2.21 0.19 -7.14
N HIS A 22 2.93 0.48 -8.21
CA HIS A 22 3.00 1.82 -8.78
C HIS A 22 2.36 1.87 -10.18
N VAL A 23 1.77 3.00 -10.50
CA VAL A 23 1.34 3.34 -11.87
C VAL A 23 1.88 4.71 -12.22
N ARG A 24 2.11 4.93 -13.50
CA ARG A 24 2.48 6.25 -14.01
C ARG A 24 1.27 7.16 -14.03
N VAL A 25 1.48 8.41 -13.64
CA VAL A 25 0.42 9.42 -13.64
C VAL A 25 0.89 10.66 -14.38
N ARG A 26 -0.04 11.30 -15.08
CA ARG A 26 0.15 12.61 -15.70
C ARG A 26 -0.60 13.64 -14.90
N PHE A 27 0.13 14.63 -14.41
CA PHE A 27 -0.43 15.73 -13.65
C PHE A 27 -1.01 16.81 -14.55
N GLN A 28 -2.04 17.47 -14.04
CA GLN A 28 -2.60 18.67 -14.66
C GLN A 28 -1.81 19.89 -14.19
N GLY A 29 -0.96 20.42 -15.04
CA GLY A 29 -0.17 21.60 -14.72
C GLY A 29 -1.00 22.86 -14.44
N GLY A 30 -0.43 23.78 -13.67
CA GLY A 30 -1.03 25.07 -13.35
C GLY A 30 -2.01 25.08 -12.17
N HIS A 31 -2.33 23.95 -11.57
CA HIS A 31 -3.15 23.87 -10.36
C HIS A 31 -2.28 24.03 -9.11
N PRO A 32 -2.67 24.86 -8.09
CA PRO A 32 -1.85 25.10 -6.89
C PRO A 32 -1.47 23.85 -6.10
N LEU A 33 -2.29 22.80 -6.16
CA LEU A 33 -2.02 21.51 -5.48
C LEU A 33 -1.12 20.57 -6.28
N VAL A 34 -0.67 20.97 -7.46
CA VAL A 34 0.28 20.21 -8.29
C VAL A 34 1.62 20.95 -8.28
N PRO A 35 2.69 20.35 -7.75
CA PRO A 35 4.02 20.99 -7.75
C PRO A 35 4.50 21.30 -9.18
N GLU A 36 5.22 22.40 -9.34
CA GLU A 36 5.77 22.80 -10.64
C GLU A 36 6.60 21.70 -11.30
N PHE A 37 7.42 21.00 -10.54
CA PHE A 37 8.27 19.92 -11.07
C PHE A 37 7.49 18.71 -11.63
N PHE A 38 6.19 18.60 -11.34
CA PHE A 38 5.30 17.62 -11.98
C PHE A 38 4.53 18.20 -13.18
N SER A 39 4.60 19.49 -13.38
CA SER A 39 3.90 20.20 -14.45
C SER A 39 4.71 20.24 -15.74
N GLU A 40 5.99 19.91 -15.68
CA GLU A 40 6.87 19.88 -16.85
C GLU A 40 6.49 18.70 -17.76
N PRO A 41 6.45 18.94 -19.09
CA PRO A 41 6.24 17.86 -20.04
C PRO A 41 7.35 16.81 -19.94
N VAL A 42 7.00 15.57 -19.70
CA VAL A 42 7.93 14.45 -19.66
C VAL A 42 7.70 13.52 -20.86
N ALA A 43 8.75 12.84 -21.28
CA ALA A 43 8.63 11.83 -22.32
C ALA A 43 7.63 10.72 -21.90
N PRO A 44 6.84 10.18 -22.86
CA PRO A 44 5.97 9.03 -22.54
C PRO A 44 6.77 7.89 -21.90
N GLY A 45 6.30 7.38 -20.80
CA GLY A 45 6.98 6.36 -20.02
C GLY A 45 7.96 6.88 -18.97
N SER A 46 8.14 8.22 -18.86
CA SER A 46 8.94 8.87 -17.81
C SER A 46 8.08 9.65 -16.82
N GLU A 47 6.75 9.49 -16.90
CA GLU A 47 5.84 10.13 -15.96
C GLU A 47 6.11 9.65 -14.53
N PRO A 48 5.85 10.51 -13.51
CA PRO A 48 5.96 10.13 -12.11
C PRO A 48 5.18 8.87 -11.78
N ALA A 49 5.75 8.02 -10.95
CA ALA A 49 5.14 6.76 -10.55
C ALA A 49 4.56 6.87 -9.14
N ILE A 50 3.25 6.74 -9.04
CA ILE A 50 2.48 6.93 -7.81
C ILE A 50 1.88 5.60 -7.36
N PRO A 51 1.90 5.30 -6.05
CA PRO A 51 1.39 4.03 -5.52
C PRO A 51 -0.12 3.93 -5.61
N ILE A 52 -0.57 2.72 -5.88
CA ILE A 52 -1.99 2.35 -5.91
C ILE A 52 -2.24 1.06 -5.16
N TRP A 53 -3.46 0.93 -4.67
CA TRP A 53 -3.99 -0.28 -4.07
C TRP A 53 -5.46 -0.40 -4.43
N TRP A 54 -5.80 -1.40 -5.23
CA TRP A 54 -7.17 -1.59 -5.73
C TRP A 54 -7.77 -0.28 -6.28
N PRO A 55 -7.16 0.30 -7.29
CA PRO A 55 -7.53 1.63 -7.75
C PRO A 55 -8.91 1.62 -8.39
N GLY A 56 -9.63 2.69 -8.15
CA GLY A 56 -10.78 3.08 -8.93
C GLY A 56 -10.42 4.20 -9.90
N ARG A 57 -11.43 4.74 -10.53
CA ARG A 57 -11.38 5.99 -11.30
C ARG A 57 -12.53 6.89 -10.89
N PHE A 58 -12.34 8.16 -11.07
CA PHE A 58 -13.44 9.11 -10.94
C PHE A 58 -14.18 9.25 -12.27
N ALA A 59 -15.50 9.42 -12.19
CA ALA A 59 -16.35 9.76 -13.31
C ALA A 59 -17.30 10.86 -12.91
N ALA A 60 -17.63 11.76 -13.85
CA ALA A 60 -18.62 12.78 -13.62
C ALA A 60 -19.99 12.15 -13.36
N SER A 61 -20.73 12.70 -12.40
CA SER A 61 -22.11 12.29 -12.16
C SER A 61 -22.98 12.68 -13.35
N SER A 62 -23.80 11.76 -13.83
CA SER A 62 -24.80 12.06 -14.84
C SER A 62 -25.83 13.03 -14.24
N GLY A 63 -25.76 14.31 -14.61
CA GLY A 63 -26.74 15.32 -14.24
C GLY A 63 -26.31 16.51 -13.40
N GLY A 64 -25.03 16.68 -13.14
CA GLY A 64 -24.50 17.91 -12.52
C GLY A 64 -23.53 18.66 -13.44
N PRO A 65 -23.47 19.97 -13.39
CA PRO A 65 -22.39 20.70 -14.02
C PRO A 65 -21.06 20.29 -13.33
N ASP A 66 -20.01 20.14 -14.12
CA ASP A 66 -18.63 19.89 -13.65
C ASP A 66 -18.03 21.12 -12.90
N ASP A 67 -18.88 22.09 -12.58
CA ASP A 67 -18.51 23.37 -12.02
C ASP A 67 -17.87 23.22 -10.65
N GLY A 68 -16.57 23.42 -10.63
CA GLY A 68 -15.78 23.50 -9.41
C GLY A 68 -15.05 22.22 -8.98
N VAL A 69 -14.89 21.26 -9.89
CA VAL A 69 -14.03 20.10 -9.67
C VAL A 69 -12.88 20.09 -10.68
N ASP A 70 -11.66 20.18 -10.15
CA ASP A 70 -10.44 20.13 -10.94
C ASP A 70 -9.85 18.71 -10.92
N VAL A 71 -9.51 18.19 -12.07
CA VAL A 71 -8.73 16.96 -12.17
C VAL A 71 -7.27 17.29 -11.94
N LEU A 72 -6.69 16.78 -10.87
CA LEU A 72 -5.28 17.01 -10.54
C LEU A 72 -4.34 16.07 -11.28
N ALA A 73 -4.77 14.81 -11.45
CA ALA A 73 -3.94 13.79 -12.10
C ALA A 73 -4.81 12.73 -12.78
N ARG A 74 -4.24 12.13 -13.84
CA ARG A 74 -4.81 11.01 -14.59
C ARG A 74 -3.79 9.88 -14.67
N TYR A 75 -4.27 8.64 -14.69
CA TYR A 75 -3.43 7.49 -14.98
C TYR A 75 -2.82 7.62 -16.39
N ALA A 76 -1.54 7.31 -16.53
CA ALA A 76 -0.80 7.41 -17.79
C ALA A 76 -0.30 6.07 -18.30
N GLY A 77 -0.07 5.10 -17.44
CA GLY A 77 0.39 3.78 -17.85
C GLY A 77 0.92 2.93 -16.70
N SER A 78 1.38 1.74 -17.05
CA SER A 78 2.05 0.85 -16.11
C SER A 78 3.46 1.34 -15.78
N ASP A 79 3.89 1.07 -14.57
CA ASP A 79 5.27 1.15 -14.12
C ASP A 79 5.83 -0.29 -13.99
N PRO A 80 7.14 -0.51 -14.06
CA PRO A 80 7.72 -1.83 -13.77
C PRO A 80 7.28 -2.42 -12.42
N ARG A 81 6.97 -1.58 -11.45
CA ARG A 81 6.47 -1.96 -10.12
C ARG A 81 4.95 -2.11 -10.05
N THR A 82 4.23 -2.07 -11.15
CA THR A 82 2.80 -2.40 -11.19
C THR A 82 2.64 -3.90 -10.97
N CYS A 83 1.80 -4.28 -10.02
CA CYS A 83 1.56 -5.68 -9.67
C CYS A 83 0.07 -6.01 -9.85
N PRO A 84 -0.32 -6.65 -10.98
CA PRO A 84 -1.59 -7.36 -11.04
C PRO A 84 -1.47 -8.63 -10.18
N PRO A 85 -2.47 -9.01 -9.42
CA PRO A 85 -2.55 -9.77 -8.16
C PRO A 85 -1.21 -10.16 -7.52
N ASP A 86 -0.55 -11.15 -8.08
CA ASP A 86 0.65 -11.76 -7.50
C ASP A 86 1.90 -11.64 -8.38
N LEU A 87 1.78 -10.93 -9.51
CA LEU A 87 2.84 -10.79 -10.49
C LEU A 87 3.26 -9.32 -10.61
N CYS A 88 4.55 -9.05 -10.62
CA CYS A 88 5.07 -7.74 -11.00
C CYS A 88 5.17 -7.63 -12.53
N VAL A 89 4.80 -6.49 -13.08
CA VAL A 89 4.94 -6.23 -14.53
C VAL A 89 6.40 -6.35 -14.97
N ALA A 90 7.35 -5.99 -14.10
CA ALA A 90 8.76 -6.16 -14.37
C ALA A 90 9.19 -7.62 -14.63
N ASP A 91 8.49 -8.56 -14.02
CA ASP A 91 8.79 -9.98 -14.10
C ASP A 91 8.05 -10.66 -15.26
N LEU A 92 7.19 -9.92 -15.96
CA LEU A 92 6.39 -10.43 -17.05
C LEU A 92 7.01 -10.04 -18.40
N PRO A 93 7.22 -10.98 -19.32
CA PRO A 93 7.74 -10.69 -20.66
C PRO A 93 6.66 -10.08 -21.58
N LEU A 94 5.90 -9.09 -21.10
CA LEU A 94 4.73 -8.53 -21.78
C LEU A 94 5.02 -8.04 -23.20
N SER A 95 6.22 -7.51 -23.42
CA SER A 95 6.63 -7.03 -24.76
C SER A 95 6.87 -8.15 -25.77
N SER A 96 7.07 -9.37 -25.30
CA SER A 96 7.32 -10.55 -26.14
C SER A 96 6.10 -11.46 -26.29
N LEU A 97 5.02 -11.20 -25.52
CA LEU A 97 3.80 -11.99 -25.58
C LEU A 97 2.90 -11.52 -26.73
N SER A 98 2.35 -12.48 -27.48
CA SER A 98 1.31 -12.17 -28.45
C SER A 98 0.00 -11.77 -27.75
N PRO A 99 -0.88 -11.00 -28.40
CA PRO A 99 -2.18 -10.64 -27.84
C PRO A 99 -3.01 -11.86 -27.40
N ALA A 100 -2.96 -12.95 -28.18
CA ALA A 100 -3.68 -14.19 -27.85
C ALA A 100 -3.17 -14.83 -26.57
N VAL A 101 -1.86 -14.80 -26.31
CA VAL A 101 -1.29 -15.31 -25.05
C VAL A 101 -1.67 -14.40 -23.88
N LEU A 102 -1.70 -13.09 -24.08
CA LEU A 102 -2.17 -12.15 -23.04
C LEU A 102 -3.64 -12.40 -22.69
N GLU A 103 -4.50 -12.63 -23.69
CA GLU A 103 -5.91 -12.97 -23.46
C GLU A 103 -6.06 -14.28 -22.66
N GLN A 104 -5.28 -15.31 -22.98
CA GLN A 104 -5.27 -16.56 -22.21
C GLN A 104 -4.81 -16.35 -20.76
N TRP A 105 -3.85 -15.47 -20.53
CA TRP A 105 -3.41 -15.14 -19.19
C TRP A 105 -4.47 -14.37 -18.41
N ILE A 106 -5.17 -13.43 -19.07
CA ILE A 106 -6.29 -12.71 -18.47
C ILE A 106 -7.40 -13.69 -18.07
N GLU A 107 -7.70 -14.65 -18.94
CA GLU A 107 -8.69 -15.69 -18.66
C GLU A 107 -8.24 -16.58 -17.50
N LEU A 108 -6.99 -17.02 -17.49
CA LEU A 108 -6.41 -17.88 -16.45
C LEU A 108 -6.39 -17.21 -15.07
N TYR A 109 -5.95 -15.97 -15.00
CA TYR A 109 -5.84 -15.22 -13.74
C TYR A 109 -7.12 -14.50 -13.35
N GLY A 110 -8.06 -14.35 -14.25
CA GLY A 110 -9.30 -13.59 -14.06
C GLY A 110 -9.06 -12.08 -13.86
N VAL A 111 -7.90 -11.56 -14.30
CA VAL A 111 -7.48 -10.17 -14.10
C VAL A 111 -6.76 -9.61 -15.31
N SER A 112 -6.85 -8.30 -15.50
CA SER A 112 -6.03 -7.64 -16.52
C SER A 112 -4.57 -7.55 -16.05
N LEU A 113 -3.66 -8.16 -16.78
CA LEU A 113 -2.22 -8.08 -16.52
C LEU A 113 -1.62 -6.72 -16.91
N ALA A 114 -2.34 -5.97 -17.73
CA ALA A 114 -1.98 -4.61 -18.09
C ALA A 114 -3.10 -3.66 -17.64
N PRO A 115 -2.83 -2.67 -16.76
CA PRO A 115 -3.84 -1.76 -16.26
C PRO A 115 -4.24 -0.67 -17.29
N GLY A 116 -4.24 -1.01 -18.56
CA GLY A 116 -4.62 -0.12 -19.65
C GLY A 116 -6.03 0.48 -19.51
N PHE A 117 -6.91 -0.22 -18.80
CA PHE A 117 -8.24 0.25 -18.46
C PHE A 117 -8.25 1.52 -17.57
N LEU A 118 -7.15 1.79 -16.87
CA LEU A 118 -6.99 3.01 -16.07
C LEU A 118 -6.47 4.18 -16.91
N ASN A 119 -5.80 3.94 -18.02
CA ASN A 119 -5.14 4.99 -18.80
C ASN A 119 -6.09 6.12 -19.20
N GLY A 120 -5.64 7.35 -18.97
CA GLY A 120 -6.42 8.56 -19.24
C GLY A 120 -7.52 8.85 -18.21
N GLN A 121 -7.81 7.92 -17.31
CA GLN A 121 -8.87 8.09 -16.30
C GLN A 121 -8.39 8.96 -15.15
N PRO A 122 -9.27 9.83 -14.59
CA PRO A 122 -8.94 10.64 -13.42
C PRO A 122 -8.64 9.77 -12.19
N CYS A 123 -7.53 10.02 -11.52
CA CYS A 123 -7.11 9.34 -10.30
C CYS A 123 -7.06 10.26 -9.08
N ALA A 124 -6.99 11.57 -9.29
CA ALA A 124 -7.04 12.56 -8.23
C ALA A 124 -7.81 13.81 -8.64
N LEU A 125 -8.61 14.32 -7.71
CA LEU A 125 -9.50 15.44 -7.89
C LEU A 125 -9.37 16.45 -6.75
N HIS A 126 -9.64 17.71 -7.05
CA HIS A 126 -9.88 18.76 -6.05
C HIS A 126 -11.21 19.43 -6.35
N GLY A 127 -11.95 19.80 -5.31
CA GLY A 127 -13.23 20.46 -5.47
C GLY A 127 -13.61 21.29 -4.26
N ARG A 128 -14.70 22.04 -4.40
CA ARG A 128 -15.26 22.86 -3.33
C ARG A 128 -16.55 22.24 -2.80
N TYR A 129 -16.75 22.38 -1.50
CA TYR A 129 -18.02 22.02 -0.86
C TYR A 129 -18.37 23.04 0.21
N GLY A 130 -19.43 23.79 -0.01
CA GLY A 130 -19.80 24.89 0.86
C GLY A 130 -18.68 25.95 0.96
N LYS A 131 -18.19 26.20 2.15
CA LYS A 131 -17.06 27.12 2.40
C LYS A 131 -15.70 26.43 2.40
N GLY A 132 -15.66 25.10 2.31
CA GLY A 132 -14.45 24.32 2.34
C GLY A 132 -14.08 23.76 0.97
N SER A 133 -12.97 23.03 0.95
CA SER A 133 -12.53 22.27 -0.21
C SER A 133 -12.19 20.84 0.20
N TYR A 134 -12.09 19.97 -0.77
CA TYR A 134 -11.69 18.57 -0.58
C TYR A 134 -10.73 18.14 -1.69
N THR A 135 -9.87 17.22 -1.35
CA THR A 135 -9.00 16.53 -2.32
C THR A 135 -9.23 15.04 -2.18
N LEU A 136 -9.49 14.36 -3.27
CA LEU A 136 -9.72 12.92 -3.31
C LEU A 136 -8.67 12.27 -4.19
N SER A 137 -8.12 11.15 -3.75
CA SER A 137 -7.13 10.38 -4.50
C SER A 137 -7.40 8.88 -4.37
N TYR A 138 -7.25 8.15 -5.47
CA TYR A 138 -7.11 6.70 -5.47
C TYR A 138 -5.66 6.26 -5.33
N SER A 139 -4.73 7.21 -5.41
CA SER A 139 -3.31 6.96 -5.17
C SER A 139 -2.99 7.13 -3.70
N HIS A 140 -2.18 6.24 -3.17
CA HIS A 140 -1.73 6.22 -1.79
C HIS A 140 -0.49 7.08 -1.61
N LEU A 141 -0.70 8.39 -1.47
CA LEU A 141 0.38 9.38 -1.41
C LEU A 141 1.23 9.27 -0.16
N GLU A 142 0.68 8.69 0.90
CA GLU A 142 1.32 8.41 2.17
C GLU A 142 2.25 7.20 2.16
N THR A 143 2.31 6.47 1.05
CA THR A 143 3.05 5.21 1.00
C THR A 143 4.54 5.43 1.21
N PRO A 144 5.15 4.72 2.18
CA PRO A 144 6.59 4.81 2.43
C PRO A 144 7.42 4.36 1.23
N GLY A 145 8.59 4.95 1.05
CA GLY A 145 9.50 4.58 -0.04
C GLY A 145 9.03 4.99 -1.43
N SER A 146 8.03 5.88 -1.52
CA SER A 146 7.51 6.42 -2.77
C SER A 146 7.78 7.93 -2.88
N PRO A 147 8.97 8.34 -3.36
CA PRO A 147 9.41 9.74 -3.32
C PRO A 147 8.43 10.71 -3.99
N ASP A 148 7.94 10.38 -5.17
CA ASP A 148 7.04 11.26 -5.93
C ASP A 148 5.70 11.44 -5.22
N ALA A 149 5.14 10.35 -4.68
CA ALA A 149 3.91 10.40 -3.90
C ALA A 149 4.07 11.23 -2.63
N ASN A 150 5.17 10.99 -1.89
CA ASN A 150 5.41 11.67 -0.63
C ASN A 150 5.69 13.18 -0.85
N ARG A 151 6.40 13.56 -1.91
CA ARG A 151 6.59 14.96 -2.30
C ARG A 151 5.28 15.64 -2.65
N TRP A 152 4.43 14.96 -3.41
CA TRP A 152 3.10 15.50 -3.74
C TRP A 152 2.23 15.66 -2.50
N PHE A 153 2.20 14.65 -1.64
CA PHE A 153 1.45 14.70 -0.39
C PHE A 153 1.91 15.87 0.51
N ALA A 154 3.23 16.01 0.69
CA ALA A 154 3.80 17.13 1.43
C ALA A 154 3.41 18.49 0.83
N HIS A 155 3.40 18.61 -0.50
CA HIS A 155 2.98 19.82 -1.18
C HIS A 155 1.49 20.14 -0.95
N ILE A 156 0.62 19.14 -1.01
CA ILE A 156 -0.82 19.30 -0.71
C ILE A 156 -1.02 19.79 0.73
N LEU A 157 -0.35 19.18 1.70
CA LEU A 157 -0.45 19.56 3.12
C LEU A 157 0.06 20.99 3.34
N ARG A 158 1.17 21.35 2.71
CA ARG A 158 1.69 22.74 2.77
C ARG A 158 0.70 23.74 2.21
N THR A 159 0.16 23.44 1.04
CA THR A 159 -0.74 24.38 0.32
C THR A 159 -2.09 24.54 1.02
N LEU A 160 -2.66 23.46 1.54
CA LEU A 160 -4.01 23.49 2.14
C LEU A 160 -4.00 23.86 3.62
N ALA A 161 -3.01 23.39 4.38
CA ALA A 161 -3.00 23.53 5.84
C ALA A 161 -1.86 24.39 6.37
N GLY A 162 -1.02 24.95 5.50
CA GLY A 162 0.18 25.70 5.92
C GLY A 162 1.19 24.83 6.68
N PHE A 163 1.10 23.51 6.53
CA PHE A 163 2.00 22.58 7.20
C PHE A 163 3.36 22.57 6.47
N GLU A 164 4.42 22.84 7.23
CA GLU A 164 5.79 22.72 6.72
C GLU A 164 6.39 21.39 7.16
N PRO A 165 6.46 20.39 6.24
CA PRO A 165 7.06 19.11 6.57
C PRO A 165 8.54 19.28 6.87
N ARG A 166 9.04 18.49 7.80
CA ARG A 166 10.48 18.43 8.08
C ARG A 166 11.21 17.91 6.85
N ALA A 167 12.24 18.62 6.44
CA ALA A 167 12.99 18.30 5.21
C ALA A 167 13.65 16.90 5.24
N ASP A 168 13.95 16.40 6.43
CA ASP A 168 14.57 15.09 6.67
C ASP A 168 13.58 13.90 6.54
N THR A 169 12.27 14.16 6.50
CA THR A 169 11.24 13.10 6.43
C THR A 169 10.66 12.89 5.04
N VAL A 170 10.92 13.81 4.12
CA VAL A 170 10.52 13.70 2.72
C VAL A 170 11.77 13.78 1.83
N PRO A 171 11.76 13.19 0.63
CA PRO A 171 10.58 12.70 -0.09
C PRO A 171 10.22 11.23 0.19
N ALA A 172 11.07 10.44 0.78
CA ALA A 172 10.84 9.00 0.88
C ALA A 172 11.14 8.50 2.29
N TRP A 173 10.14 8.58 3.13
CA TRP A 173 10.25 8.00 4.46
C TRP A 173 10.15 6.47 4.42
N ARG A 174 10.87 5.81 5.33
CA ARG A 174 10.91 4.37 5.49
C ARG A 174 10.65 4.00 6.94
N PRO A 175 9.59 3.24 7.25
CA PRO A 175 9.22 2.94 8.63
C PRO A 175 10.36 2.30 9.44
N GLY A 176 11.09 1.36 8.84
CA GLY A 176 12.21 0.69 9.50
C GLY A 176 13.40 1.61 9.83
N GLU A 177 13.53 2.74 9.11
CA GLU A 177 14.58 3.75 9.27
C GLU A 177 14.11 4.95 10.11
N MET A 178 12.84 4.96 10.57
CA MET A 178 12.35 6.03 11.44
C MET A 178 13.16 6.11 12.72
N PRO A 179 13.54 7.33 13.16
CA PRO A 179 14.27 7.51 14.40
C PRO A 179 13.45 6.94 15.57
N VAL A 180 14.15 6.41 16.56
CA VAL A 180 13.52 5.99 17.82
C VAL A 180 13.49 7.19 18.75
N LEU A 181 12.29 7.57 19.18
CA LEU A 181 12.05 8.63 20.15
C LEU A 181 11.44 8.10 21.45
N TRP A 182 10.71 7.00 21.39
CA TRP A 182 10.22 6.28 22.57
C TRP A 182 11.06 5.04 22.80
N HIS A 183 11.94 5.13 23.82
CA HIS A 183 12.94 4.11 24.14
C HIS A 183 12.44 3.06 25.13
N ASP A 184 11.16 2.66 25.06
CA ASP A 184 10.68 1.55 25.89
C ASP A 184 11.25 0.22 25.36
N PRO A 185 11.88 -0.60 26.22
CA PRO A 185 12.57 -1.82 25.78
C PRO A 185 11.63 -2.87 25.18
N ASP A 186 10.38 -2.99 25.67
CA ASP A 186 9.45 -4.00 25.17
C ASP A 186 8.89 -3.61 23.80
N LEU A 187 8.63 -2.30 23.56
CA LEU A 187 8.27 -1.80 22.24
C LEU A 187 9.40 -1.97 21.23
N LEU A 188 10.64 -1.71 21.63
CA LEU A 188 11.80 -1.88 20.76
C LEU A 188 12.05 -3.35 20.44
N GLU A 189 11.89 -4.24 21.40
CA GLU A 189 11.99 -5.68 21.19
C GLU A 189 10.89 -6.17 20.25
N ALA A 190 9.67 -5.70 20.41
CA ALA A 190 8.56 -6.04 19.51
C ALA A 190 8.82 -5.53 18.08
N ARG A 191 9.29 -4.28 17.92
CA ARG A 191 9.68 -3.73 16.62
C ARG A 191 10.77 -4.56 15.95
N ARG A 192 11.81 -4.92 16.71
CA ARG A 192 12.90 -5.77 16.23
C ARG A 192 12.40 -7.15 15.82
N GLY A 193 11.62 -7.80 16.69
CA GLY A 193 11.07 -9.13 16.45
C GLY A 193 10.16 -9.19 15.21
N MET A 194 9.33 -8.16 14.97
CA MET A 194 8.52 -8.07 13.74
C MET A 194 9.39 -7.92 12.50
N GLY A 195 10.42 -7.10 12.54
CA GLY A 195 11.38 -6.96 11.44
C GLY A 195 12.12 -8.27 11.14
N GLU A 196 12.42 -9.07 12.16
CA GLU A 196 13.02 -10.41 12.00
C GLU A 196 12.06 -11.40 11.35
N LEU A 197 10.79 -11.43 11.76
CA LEU A 197 9.76 -12.28 11.15
C LEU A 197 9.56 -11.96 9.67
N ILE A 198 9.48 -10.69 9.31
CA ILE A 198 9.33 -10.26 7.92
C ILE A 198 10.57 -10.68 7.12
N ARG A 199 11.79 -10.42 7.62
CA ARG A 199 13.03 -10.84 6.95
C ARG A 199 13.12 -12.35 6.77
N LEU A 200 12.69 -13.11 7.77
CA LEU A 200 12.63 -14.58 7.68
C LEU A 200 11.70 -15.04 6.57
N GLY A 201 10.48 -14.44 6.51
CA GLY A 201 9.51 -14.74 5.46
C GLY A 201 10.03 -14.42 4.06
N LEU A 202 10.67 -13.25 3.89
CA LEU A 202 11.27 -12.83 2.62
C LEU A 202 12.44 -13.74 2.21
N ALA A 203 13.33 -14.08 3.14
CA ALA A 203 14.49 -14.94 2.88
C ALA A 203 14.13 -16.36 2.41
N HIS A 204 12.91 -16.79 2.67
CA HIS A 204 12.41 -18.12 2.31
C HIS A 204 11.30 -18.10 1.26
N ASP A 205 11.09 -16.98 0.57
CA ASP A 205 10.05 -16.80 -0.45
C ASP A 205 8.61 -17.07 0.05
N LEU A 206 8.40 -16.95 1.37
CA LEU A 206 7.08 -17.09 2.00
C LEU A 206 6.32 -15.77 2.05
N LEU A 207 7.05 -14.68 2.05
CA LEU A 207 6.57 -13.30 1.88
C LEU A 207 7.25 -12.70 0.66
N PHE A 208 6.65 -11.66 0.10
CA PHE A 208 7.29 -10.84 -0.93
C PHE A 208 6.87 -9.37 -0.74
N GLU A 209 7.81 -8.47 -0.95
CA GLU A 209 7.53 -7.05 -0.92
C GLU A 209 6.88 -6.63 -2.23
N ARG A 210 5.71 -6.02 -2.12
CA ARG A 210 5.14 -5.23 -3.21
C ARG A 210 5.59 -3.80 -3.04
N ALA A 211 6.26 -3.29 -4.05
CA ALA A 211 6.47 -1.84 -4.07
C ALA A 211 5.13 -1.15 -4.36
N PRO A 212 4.80 -0.13 -3.61
CA PRO A 212 5.55 0.48 -2.55
C PRO A 212 5.18 -0.10 -1.20
N TRP A 213 5.97 -0.83 -0.59
CA TRP A 213 5.90 -1.20 0.80
C TRP A 213 4.54 -1.77 1.32
N LEU A 214 3.79 -2.39 0.51
CA LEU A 214 2.66 -3.19 0.92
C LEU A 214 3.09 -4.63 0.76
N THR A 215 3.34 -5.30 1.88
CA THR A 215 3.66 -6.71 1.81
C THR A 215 2.47 -7.44 1.23
N GLY A 216 2.65 -7.99 0.06
CA GLY A 216 1.73 -8.93 -0.51
C GLY A 216 1.75 -10.19 0.33
N TRP A 217 0.70 -10.98 0.22
CA TRP A 217 0.73 -12.35 0.70
C TRP A 217 0.45 -13.27 -0.47
N ARG A 218 1.12 -14.39 -0.49
CA ARG A 218 0.63 -15.55 -1.22
C ARG A 218 -0.57 -16.11 -0.48
N SER A 219 -1.43 -16.83 -1.18
CA SER A 219 -2.61 -17.42 -0.55
C SER A 219 -2.24 -18.06 0.79
N GLY A 220 -2.71 -17.46 1.85
CA GLY A 220 -2.55 -17.96 3.18
C GLY A 220 -1.43 -17.46 4.06
N VAL A 221 -0.58 -16.54 3.59
CA VAL A 221 0.39 -15.85 4.45
C VAL A 221 -0.07 -14.40 4.62
N PRO A 222 -0.41 -13.94 5.83
CA PRO A 222 -0.99 -12.62 6.06
C PRO A 222 0.10 -11.54 6.13
N GLY A 223 0.81 -11.36 5.04
CA GLY A 223 1.88 -10.36 4.95
C GLY A 223 1.42 -8.95 5.27
N SER A 224 0.19 -8.58 4.87
CA SER A 224 -0.35 -7.26 5.17
C SER A 224 -0.56 -7.03 6.67
N GLY A 225 -0.99 -8.05 7.42
CA GLY A 225 -1.14 -7.97 8.87
C GLY A 225 0.20 -7.81 9.58
N LEU A 226 1.22 -8.56 9.15
CA LEU A 226 2.59 -8.41 9.68
C LEU A 226 3.14 -7.00 9.41
N ASN A 227 2.93 -6.48 8.21
CA ASN A 227 3.33 -5.12 7.87
C ASN A 227 2.59 -4.07 8.68
N ALA A 228 1.28 -4.20 8.84
CA ALA A 228 0.50 -3.24 9.62
C ALA A 228 1.00 -3.18 11.07
N LEU A 229 1.29 -4.32 11.67
CA LEU A 229 1.84 -4.37 13.02
C LEU A 229 3.26 -3.78 13.08
N PHE A 230 4.12 -4.13 12.15
CA PHE A 230 5.48 -3.57 12.07
C PHE A 230 5.45 -2.05 11.87
N MET A 231 4.61 -1.56 10.95
CA MET A 231 4.38 -0.14 10.72
C MET A 231 3.91 0.56 12.01
N GLY A 232 2.90 -0.01 12.67
CA GLY A 232 2.40 0.52 13.94
C GLY A 232 3.50 0.66 15.00
N LEU A 233 4.35 -0.35 15.14
CA LEU A 233 5.48 -0.32 16.07
C LEU A 233 6.55 0.72 15.67
N CYS A 234 6.83 0.86 14.38
CA CYS A 234 7.76 1.89 13.89
C CYS A 234 7.24 3.31 14.15
N VAL A 235 5.96 3.56 13.87
CA VAL A 235 5.32 4.85 14.14
C VAL A 235 5.26 5.13 15.64
N LEU A 236 4.83 4.15 16.44
CA LEU A 236 4.72 4.30 17.90
C LEU A 236 6.08 4.62 18.53
N THR A 237 7.12 3.90 18.14
CA THR A 237 8.48 4.16 18.66
C THR A 237 9.14 5.39 18.04
N GLY A 238 8.61 5.89 16.93
CA GLY A 238 9.10 7.07 16.21
C GLY A 238 8.58 8.41 16.71
N VAL A 239 7.73 8.41 17.74
CA VAL A 239 7.19 9.63 18.35
C VAL A 239 7.54 9.68 19.84
N SER A 240 7.74 10.89 20.37
CA SER A 240 7.88 11.07 21.81
C SER A 240 6.53 10.78 22.49
N PRO A 241 6.47 9.95 23.53
CA PRO A 241 5.24 9.67 24.21
C PRO A 241 4.72 10.90 24.97
N SER A 242 3.39 11.04 25.05
CA SER A 242 2.77 11.94 26.01
C SER A 242 2.70 11.27 27.40
N PRO A 243 2.53 12.03 28.50
CA PRO A 243 2.35 11.47 29.84
C PRO A 243 1.18 10.48 29.93
N GLU A 244 0.10 10.75 29.18
CA GLU A 244 -1.06 9.87 29.11
C GLU A 244 -0.73 8.57 28.39
N ALA A 245 0.06 8.64 27.30
CA ALA A 245 0.51 7.47 26.56
C ALA A 245 1.45 6.60 27.41
N GLU A 246 2.35 7.21 28.17
CA GLU A 246 3.22 6.48 29.12
C GLU A 246 2.41 5.78 30.22
N THR A 247 1.43 6.48 30.78
CA THR A 247 0.55 5.91 31.81
C THR A 247 -0.26 4.72 31.27
N PHE A 248 -0.84 4.89 30.08
CA PHE A 248 -1.57 3.80 29.42
C PHE A 248 -0.65 2.62 29.12
N TRP A 249 0.51 2.88 28.58
CA TRP A 249 1.49 1.84 28.26
C TRP A 249 1.95 1.08 29.49
N ALA A 250 2.27 1.77 30.57
CA ALA A 250 2.66 1.13 31.84
C ALA A 250 1.61 0.12 32.33
N ALA A 251 0.33 0.44 32.15
CA ALA A 251 -0.78 -0.46 32.49
C ALA A 251 -0.95 -1.66 31.55
N GLN A 252 -0.54 -1.53 30.28
CA GLN A 252 -0.73 -2.57 29.27
C GLN A 252 0.53 -3.40 28.97
N ARG A 253 1.69 -2.94 29.39
CA ARG A 253 3.00 -3.47 29.02
C ARG A 253 3.13 -4.99 29.22
N ILE A 254 2.76 -5.50 30.38
CA ILE A 254 2.87 -6.94 30.70
C ILE A 254 2.01 -7.76 29.75
N ARG A 255 0.73 -7.37 29.63
CA ARG A 255 -0.22 -8.06 28.75
C ARG A 255 0.22 -8.01 27.29
N PHE A 256 0.76 -6.87 26.85
CA PHE A 256 1.32 -6.75 25.49
C PHE A 256 2.48 -7.71 25.28
N GLY A 257 3.46 -7.76 26.20
CA GLY A 257 4.62 -8.63 26.11
C GLY A 257 4.25 -10.11 26.01
N GLU A 258 3.32 -10.57 26.86
CA GLU A 258 2.81 -11.95 26.86
C GLU A 258 2.11 -12.25 25.52
N THR A 259 1.21 -11.37 25.08
CA THR A 259 0.48 -11.55 23.81
C THR A 259 1.41 -11.54 22.61
N PHE A 260 2.37 -10.64 22.59
CA PHE A 260 3.35 -10.53 21.51
C PHE A 260 4.27 -11.75 21.44
N ALA A 261 4.70 -12.30 22.58
CA ALA A 261 5.53 -13.51 22.62
C ALA A 261 4.78 -14.71 22.01
N VAL A 262 3.53 -14.92 22.37
CA VAL A 262 2.69 -15.99 21.80
C VAL A 262 2.48 -15.78 20.31
N PHE A 263 2.16 -14.54 19.89
CA PHE A 263 2.03 -14.19 18.48
C PHE A 263 3.29 -14.47 17.69
N ARG A 264 4.45 -14.00 18.17
CA ARG A 264 5.75 -14.21 17.53
C ARG A 264 6.05 -15.68 17.34
N GLN A 265 5.94 -16.48 18.40
CA GLN A 265 6.17 -17.92 18.36
C GLN A 265 5.24 -18.62 17.37
N GLY A 266 3.97 -18.21 17.34
CA GLY A 266 2.99 -18.77 16.40
C GLY A 266 3.33 -18.46 14.94
N VAL A 267 3.75 -17.21 14.64
CA VAL A 267 4.15 -16.83 13.27
C VAL A 267 5.44 -17.54 12.85
N GLU A 268 6.43 -17.64 13.72
CA GLU A 268 7.68 -18.40 13.46
C GLU A 268 7.35 -19.87 13.14
N GLY A 269 6.50 -20.50 13.95
CA GLY A 269 6.05 -21.88 13.71
C GLY A 269 5.30 -22.04 12.39
N LEU A 270 4.43 -21.07 12.03
CA LEU A 270 3.75 -21.08 10.75
C LEU A 270 4.72 -20.94 9.56
N LEU A 271 5.65 -20.00 9.62
CA LEU A 271 6.64 -19.80 8.55
C LEU A 271 7.52 -21.05 8.38
N LEU A 272 7.98 -21.67 9.49
CA LEU A 272 8.73 -22.90 9.45
C LEU A 272 7.90 -24.06 8.85
N GLY A 273 6.65 -24.21 9.27
CA GLY A 273 5.74 -25.22 8.73
C GLY A 273 5.50 -25.06 7.22
N LEU A 274 5.31 -23.81 6.77
CA LEU A 274 5.18 -23.51 5.35
C LEU A 274 6.47 -23.81 4.57
N ARG A 275 7.63 -23.51 5.14
CA ARG A 275 8.92 -23.84 4.54
C ARG A 275 9.11 -25.35 4.41
N LEU A 276 8.80 -26.09 5.46
CA LEU A 276 8.86 -27.56 5.42
C LEU A 276 7.91 -28.13 4.38
N ALA A 277 6.68 -27.59 4.27
CA ALA A 277 5.72 -28.03 3.25
C ALA A 277 6.18 -27.78 1.81
N THR A 278 7.03 -26.77 1.58
CA THR A 278 7.64 -26.54 0.24
C THR A 278 8.76 -27.52 -0.07
N ILE A 279 9.50 -27.98 0.94
CA ILE A 279 10.64 -28.88 0.77
C ILE A 279 10.18 -30.35 0.81
N MET A 280 9.21 -30.67 1.66
CA MET A 280 8.71 -32.00 1.94
C MET A 280 7.17 -32.05 1.81
N PRO A 281 6.63 -31.84 0.61
CA PRO A 281 5.19 -31.63 0.41
C PRO A 281 4.32 -32.85 0.79
N GLU A 282 4.89 -34.07 0.82
CA GLU A 282 4.17 -35.29 1.13
C GLU A 282 4.14 -35.59 2.65
N GLU A 283 5.02 -34.96 3.44
CA GLU A 283 5.19 -35.32 4.86
C GLU A 283 4.49 -34.33 5.81
N VAL A 284 4.14 -33.14 5.34
CA VAL A 284 3.45 -32.14 6.17
C VAL A 284 1.95 -32.20 5.94
N PRO A 285 1.15 -32.68 6.91
CA PRO A 285 -0.29 -32.72 6.74
C PRO A 285 -0.87 -31.33 6.53
N ARG A 286 -1.53 -31.10 5.41
CA ARG A 286 -2.21 -29.83 5.06
C ARG A 286 -3.16 -29.35 6.16
N LYS A 287 -3.70 -30.27 6.93
CA LYS A 287 -4.57 -30.01 8.07
C LYS A 287 -3.85 -29.24 9.19
N ILE A 288 -2.62 -29.59 9.52
CA ILE A 288 -1.83 -28.91 10.56
C ILE A 288 -1.57 -27.44 10.18
N LEU A 289 -1.22 -27.20 8.92
CA LEU A 289 -1.02 -25.82 8.44
C LEU A 289 -2.33 -25.02 8.44
N ALA A 290 -3.45 -25.62 8.11
CA ALA A 290 -4.77 -24.99 8.16
C ALA A 290 -5.19 -24.66 9.61
N GLU A 291 -4.97 -25.57 10.54
CA GLU A 291 -5.28 -25.38 11.96
C GLU A 291 -4.41 -24.26 12.59
N GLN A 292 -3.11 -24.26 12.30
CA GLN A 292 -2.21 -23.20 12.76
C GLN A 292 -2.59 -21.82 12.21
N ARG A 293 -3.01 -21.77 10.94
CA ARG A 293 -3.52 -20.55 10.33
C ARG A 293 -4.79 -20.03 11.01
N LEU A 294 -5.74 -20.94 11.28
CA LEU A 294 -6.99 -20.57 11.96
C LEU A 294 -6.73 -20.09 13.39
N ALA A 295 -5.84 -20.73 14.11
CA ALA A 295 -5.49 -20.35 15.48
C ALA A 295 -4.83 -18.97 15.55
N LEU A 296 -3.96 -18.63 14.59
CA LEU A 296 -3.24 -17.35 14.59
C LEU A 296 -4.07 -16.18 14.07
N PHE A 297 -4.97 -16.43 13.13
CA PHE A 297 -5.63 -15.35 12.38
C PHE A 297 -7.16 -15.36 12.50
N GLY A 298 -7.76 -16.47 12.88
CA GLY A 298 -9.22 -16.58 13.10
C GLY A 298 -9.70 -15.86 14.35
N SER A 299 -8.87 -15.74 15.37
CA SER A 299 -9.19 -15.02 16.61
C SER A 299 -8.97 -13.50 16.52
N ALA A 300 -8.25 -13.03 15.54
CA ALA A 300 -7.99 -11.58 15.35
C ALA A 300 -9.12 -10.87 14.58
N MET A 301 -10.11 -11.61 14.10
CA MET A 301 -11.27 -11.07 13.37
C MET A 301 -12.59 -11.15 14.14
N GLN A 302 -12.56 -11.56 15.40
CA GLN A 302 -13.64 -11.43 16.38
C GLN A 302 -13.28 -10.32 17.39
#